data_6606827cb5330b213dc20f9571b328a9
#
_entry.id   6606827cb5330b213dc20f9571b328a9
#
_cell.length_a   1.000
_cell.length_b   1.000
_cell.length_c   1.000
_cell.angle_alpha   90.00
_cell.angle_beta   90.00
_cell.angle_gamma   90.00
#
_symmetry.space_group_name_H-M   'P 1'
#
loop_
_entity.id
_entity.type
_entity.pdbx_description
1 polymer ?
#
loop_
_entity_poly.entity_id
_entity_poly.type
_entity_poly.pdbx_seq_one_letter_code
_entity_poly.pdbx_strand_id
1 'polypeptide(L)'
;MNRTPFQALACPLDGEPLQLEGGTWRCASNHSFDVAKQGYINLLPVQQKRSTDPGDSKAMVAARQRFLAVGDYAPIAKALSQAVMRHCEQAETYSCLDAGCGEGYYLRQLAQQLPDAQALSLMGLDISKWAVQSAAKQEDKHAPISRWVVGSNAQLPVQSATLDSVLCMFGFPVHGEFARVLKPGGQLLQVEAGPEHLRELREIIYPTLKPAREKAPDVPEGFAHRASEQIRYAISLEGADVI
;
A
#
# COMPACT_ATOMS: atom_id res chain seq x y z
N MET A 1 -9.99 2.80 19.81
CA MET A 1 -9.02 2.51 18.72
C MET A 1 -8.10 3.71 18.55
N ASN A 2 -6.79 3.52 18.67
CA ASN A 2 -5.83 4.60 18.48
C ASN A 2 -5.23 4.53 17.05
N ARG A 3 -6.08 4.76 16.05
CA ARG A 3 -5.71 4.79 14.62
C ARG A 3 -5.86 6.21 14.12
N THR A 4 -4.83 6.72 13.44
CA THR A 4 -4.82 8.09 12.91
C THR A 4 -4.31 8.10 11.48
N PRO A 5 -4.83 8.99 10.64
CA PRO A 5 -4.27 9.20 9.30
C PRO A 5 -2.84 9.75 9.40
N PHE A 6 -1.93 9.21 8.59
CA PHE A 6 -0.54 9.67 8.53
C PHE A 6 -0.44 11.15 8.14
N GLN A 7 0.49 11.89 8.75
CA GLN A 7 0.58 13.34 8.63
C GLN A 7 1.87 13.85 7.95
N ALA A 8 2.97 13.08 7.99
CA ALA A 8 4.28 13.55 7.49
C ALA A 8 4.37 13.47 5.95
N LEU A 9 3.45 14.17 5.26
CA LEU A 9 3.46 14.27 3.81
C LEU A 9 4.49 15.27 3.33
N ALA A 10 5.03 15.04 2.11
CA ALA A 10 5.91 15.94 1.40
C ALA A 10 5.26 16.44 0.11
N CYS A 11 5.52 17.66 -0.25
CA CYS A 11 5.08 18.26 -1.50
C CYS A 11 5.73 17.52 -2.70
N PRO A 12 4.97 17.02 -3.66
CA PRO A 12 5.54 16.29 -4.79
C PRO A 12 6.27 17.18 -5.80
N LEU A 13 6.23 18.51 -5.63
CA LEU A 13 6.86 19.49 -6.53
C LEU A 13 8.22 19.97 -6.03
N ASP A 14 8.38 20.12 -4.71
CA ASP A 14 9.59 20.68 -4.11
C ASP A 14 10.14 19.88 -2.92
N GLY A 15 9.41 18.86 -2.45
CA GLY A 15 9.80 18.03 -1.32
C GLY A 15 9.54 18.63 0.06
N GLU A 16 9.09 19.89 0.14
CA GLU A 16 8.81 20.56 1.39
C GLU A 16 7.67 19.88 2.19
N PRO A 17 7.69 19.95 3.52
CA PRO A 17 6.61 19.42 4.33
C PRO A 17 5.26 20.04 3.98
N LEU A 18 4.24 19.18 3.88
CA LEU A 18 2.85 19.64 3.72
C LEU A 18 2.17 19.75 5.07
N GLN A 19 1.38 20.82 5.26
CA GLN A 19 0.55 21.05 6.44
C GLN A 19 -0.93 21.13 6.04
N LEU A 20 -1.82 20.54 6.85
CA LEU A 20 -3.26 20.55 6.60
C LEU A 20 -3.90 21.82 7.19
N GLU A 21 -4.49 22.62 6.33
CA GLU A 21 -5.18 23.86 6.67
C GLU A 21 -6.58 23.86 6.02
N GLY A 22 -7.63 23.78 6.84
CA GLY A 22 -9.02 23.91 6.36
C GLY A 22 -9.43 22.93 5.25
N GLY A 23 -8.84 21.72 5.19
CA GLY A 23 -9.15 20.73 4.16
C GLY A 23 -8.24 20.79 2.93
N THR A 24 -7.22 21.65 2.93
CA THR A 24 -6.20 21.77 1.87
C THR A 24 -4.82 21.53 2.46
N TRP A 25 -3.99 20.75 1.82
CA TRP A 25 -2.58 20.56 2.17
C TRP A 25 -1.72 21.59 1.46
N ARG A 26 -0.85 22.29 2.20
CA ARG A 26 0.03 23.36 1.68
C ARG A 26 1.47 23.17 2.11
N CYS A 27 2.42 23.51 1.24
CA CYS A 27 3.82 23.66 1.60
C CYS A 27 4.19 25.16 1.78
N ALA A 28 5.40 25.42 2.28
CA ALA A 28 5.91 26.77 2.47
C ALA A 28 6.00 27.59 1.16
N SER A 29 6.18 26.91 0.02
CA SER A 29 6.17 27.50 -1.33
C SER A 29 4.76 27.76 -1.90
N ASN A 30 3.70 27.63 -1.09
CA ASN A 30 2.30 27.83 -1.47
C ASN A 30 1.73 26.83 -2.50
N HIS A 31 2.39 25.70 -2.75
CA HIS A 31 1.73 24.63 -3.48
C HIS A 31 0.60 24.06 -2.62
N SER A 32 -0.55 23.83 -3.24
CA SER A 32 -1.77 23.44 -2.52
C SER A 32 -2.45 22.24 -3.17
N PHE A 33 -2.96 21.32 -2.32
CA PHE A 33 -3.59 20.07 -2.71
C PHE A 33 -4.84 19.86 -1.87
N ASP A 34 -6.01 19.92 -2.50
CA ASP A 34 -7.28 19.78 -1.80
C ASP A 34 -7.57 18.33 -1.45
N VAL A 35 -8.20 18.14 -0.29
CA VAL A 35 -8.79 16.86 0.07
C VAL A 35 -10.07 16.68 -0.73
N ALA A 36 -10.12 15.63 -1.55
CA ALA A 36 -11.29 15.32 -2.35
C ALA A 36 -12.51 14.99 -1.47
N LYS A 37 -13.71 15.17 -2.01
CA LYS A 37 -14.98 14.87 -1.31
C LYS A 37 -15.03 13.46 -0.70
N GLN A 38 -14.29 12.51 -1.26
CA GLN A 38 -14.20 11.13 -0.78
C GLN A 38 -13.19 10.93 0.34
N GLY A 39 -12.37 11.94 0.69
CA GLY A 39 -11.39 11.88 1.77
C GLY A 39 -9.97 11.52 1.32
N TYR A 40 -9.67 11.46 0.03
CA TYR A 40 -8.31 11.23 -0.48
C TYR A 40 -7.65 12.52 -0.99
N ILE A 41 -6.33 12.48 -1.16
CA ILE A 41 -5.53 13.58 -1.72
C ILE A 41 -4.85 13.10 -3.00
N ASN A 42 -4.80 13.97 -4.02
CA ASN A 42 -4.05 13.69 -5.24
C ASN A 42 -2.71 14.44 -5.21
N LEU A 43 -1.65 13.71 -4.94
CA LEU A 43 -0.26 14.18 -4.93
C LEU A 43 0.56 13.64 -6.12
N LEU A 44 -0.10 13.16 -7.19
CA LEU A 44 0.56 12.75 -8.42
C LEU A 44 0.66 13.94 -9.39
N PRO A 45 1.84 14.54 -9.61
CA PRO A 45 2.01 15.64 -10.55
C PRO A 45 1.64 15.22 -11.98
N VAL A 46 1.04 16.12 -12.73
CA VAL A 46 0.63 15.86 -14.13
C VAL A 46 1.82 15.45 -14.98
N GLN A 47 3.00 16.02 -14.73
CA GLN A 47 4.24 15.75 -15.45
C GLN A 47 4.76 14.31 -15.25
N GLN A 48 4.36 13.66 -14.15
CA GLN A 48 4.74 12.27 -13.84
C GLN A 48 3.76 11.23 -14.40
N LYS A 49 2.65 11.68 -14.96
CA LYS A 49 1.67 10.78 -15.57
C LYS A 49 2.18 10.31 -16.92
N ARG A 50 2.35 8.99 -17.08
CA ARG A 50 2.69 8.36 -18.37
C ARG A 50 1.46 8.08 -19.25
N SER A 51 0.27 8.22 -18.69
CA SER A 51 -1.03 8.08 -19.37
C SER A 51 -2.05 9.00 -18.73
N THR A 52 -3.18 9.21 -19.39
CA THR A 52 -4.28 10.04 -18.87
C THR A 52 -4.85 9.47 -17.58
N ASP A 53 -4.91 8.14 -17.46
CA ASP A 53 -5.47 7.40 -16.31
C ASP A 53 -4.50 6.25 -15.94
N PRO A 54 -3.44 6.55 -15.15
CA PRO A 54 -2.42 5.57 -14.80
C PRO A 54 -2.92 4.56 -13.75
N GLY A 55 -2.39 3.34 -13.82
CA GLY A 55 -2.73 2.25 -12.91
C GLY A 55 -3.99 1.50 -13.31
N ASP A 56 -4.59 0.80 -12.35
CA ASP A 56 -5.78 -0.02 -12.57
C ASP A 56 -7.00 0.82 -12.95
N SER A 57 -7.75 0.36 -13.93
CA SER A 57 -9.02 0.96 -14.32
C SER A 57 -10.10 0.75 -13.24
N LYS A 58 -11.17 1.51 -13.32
CA LYS A 58 -12.30 1.37 -12.40
C LYS A 58 -12.90 -0.05 -12.40
N ALA A 59 -12.95 -0.71 -13.56
CA ALA A 59 -13.46 -2.08 -13.69
C ALA A 59 -12.52 -3.09 -13.01
N MET A 60 -11.20 -2.94 -13.19
CA MET A 60 -10.19 -3.78 -12.56
C MET A 60 -10.23 -3.63 -11.03
N VAL A 61 -10.32 -2.40 -10.52
CA VAL A 61 -10.47 -2.13 -9.08
C VAL A 61 -11.70 -2.81 -8.51
N ALA A 62 -12.85 -2.70 -9.19
CA ALA A 62 -14.09 -3.32 -8.74
C ALA A 62 -14.02 -4.85 -8.77
N ALA A 63 -13.37 -5.45 -9.77
CA ALA A 63 -13.15 -6.89 -9.85
C ALA A 63 -12.24 -7.37 -8.71
N ARG A 64 -11.12 -6.69 -8.48
CA ARG A 64 -10.20 -6.98 -7.36
C ARG A 64 -10.91 -6.88 -6.01
N GLN A 65 -11.72 -5.84 -5.80
CA GLN A 65 -12.48 -5.66 -4.56
C GLN A 65 -13.43 -6.83 -4.31
N ARG A 66 -14.17 -7.30 -5.33
CA ARG A 66 -15.05 -8.47 -5.20
C ARG A 66 -14.24 -9.72 -4.84
N PHE A 67 -13.16 -9.98 -5.54
CA PHE A 67 -12.27 -11.13 -5.30
C PHE A 67 -11.71 -11.12 -3.87
N LEU A 68 -11.16 -10.01 -3.41
CA LEU A 68 -10.59 -9.91 -2.05
C LEU A 68 -11.67 -9.98 -0.96
N ALA A 69 -12.91 -9.57 -1.25
CA ALA A 69 -14.04 -9.65 -0.31
C ALA A 69 -14.50 -11.09 -0.03
N VAL A 70 -14.20 -12.05 -0.92
CA VAL A 70 -14.47 -13.50 -0.69
C VAL A 70 -13.64 -14.02 0.50
N GLY A 71 -12.47 -13.44 0.75
CA GLY A 71 -11.63 -13.77 1.90
C GLY A 71 -10.52 -14.78 1.62
N ASP A 72 -10.36 -15.23 0.38
CA ASP A 72 -9.32 -16.20 0.00
C ASP A 72 -7.90 -15.69 0.28
N TYR A 73 -7.71 -14.37 0.34
CA TYR A 73 -6.42 -13.76 0.67
C TYR A 73 -6.26 -13.39 2.15
N ALA A 74 -7.22 -13.78 3.01
CA ALA A 74 -7.11 -13.57 4.45
C ALA A 74 -5.86 -14.21 5.09
N PRO A 75 -5.38 -15.42 4.68
CA PRO A 75 -4.14 -15.98 5.21
C PRO A 75 -2.92 -15.07 4.97
N ILE A 76 -2.82 -14.42 3.80
CA ILE A 76 -1.74 -13.49 3.47
C ILE A 76 -1.85 -12.23 4.35
N ALA A 77 -3.05 -11.65 4.48
CA ALA A 77 -3.28 -10.49 5.31
C ALA A 77 -2.98 -10.76 6.79
N LYS A 78 -3.30 -11.96 7.29
CA LYS A 78 -2.96 -12.40 8.65
C LYS A 78 -1.46 -12.50 8.86
N ALA A 79 -0.74 -13.14 7.96
CA ALA A 79 0.73 -13.27 8.07
C ALA A 79 1.43 -11.90 8.01
N LEU A 80 0.96 -11.00 7.12
CA LEU A 80 1.41 -9.62 7.06
C LEU A 80 1.21 -8.90 8.40
N SER A 81 -0.01 -8.96 8.95
CA SER A 81 -0.32 -8.31 10.23
C SER A 81 0.53 -8.85 11.37
N GLN A 82 0.79 -10.16 11.42
CA GLN A 82 1.70 -10.77 12.39
C GLN A 82 3.14 -10.28 12.22
N ALA A 83 3.63 -10.11 10.98
CA ALA A 83 4.95 -9.58 10.72
C ALA A 83 5.08 -8.12 11.19
N VAL A 84 4.06 -7.30 10.96
CA VAL A 84 4.00 -5.92 11.49
C VAL A 84 3.97 -5.93 13.01
N MET A 85 3.14 -6.77 13.65
CA MET A 85 3.03 -6.86 15.12
C MET A 85 4.38 -7.16 15.78
N ARG A 86 5.14 -8.13 15.25
CA ARG A 86 6.46 -8.46 15.78
C ARG A 86 7.43 -7.27 15.81
N HIS A 87 7.23 -6.29 14.94
CA HIS A 87 8.08 -5.10 14.88
C HIS A 87 7.54 -3.93 15.71
N CYS A 88 6.21 -3.83 15.88
CA CYS A 88 5.61 -2.68 16.57
C CYS A 88 5.45 -2.85 18.10
N GLU A 89 5.76 -4.02 18.66
CA GLU A 89 5.51 -4.34 20.08
C GLU A 89 6.17 -3.35 21.08
N GLN A 90 7.24 -2.68 20.69
CA GLN A 90 7.98 -1.75 21.56
C GLN A 90 7.75 -0.27 21.22
N ALA A 91 6.93 0.04 20.23
CA ALA A 91 6.71 1.41 19.77
C ALA A 91 5.44 2.00 20.42
N GLU A 92 5.52 3.21 20.98
CA GLU A 92 4.33 3.95 21.45
C GLU A 92 3.41 4.31 20.28
N THR A 93 3.99 4.71 19.16
CA THR A 93 3.29 5.01 17.90
C THR A 93 3.99 4.30 16.76
N TYR A 94 3.23 3.75 15.83
CA TYR A 94 3.77 3.03 14.69
C TYR A 94 3.18 3.55 13.38
N SER A 95 4.05 3.98 12.46
CA SER A 95 3.66 4.53 11.16
C SER A 95 3.88 3.51 10.05
N CYS A 96 2.83 3.30 9.24
CA CYS A 96 2.83 2.29 8.18
C CYS A 96 2.28 2.86 6.86
N LEU A 97 3.04 2.65 5.78
CA LEU A 97 2.63 2.93 4.41
C LEU A 97 2.37 1.61 3.66
N ASP A 98 1.22 1.50 3.00
CA ASP A 98 0.96 0.49 1.96
C ASP A 98 1.20 1.12 0.59
N ALA A 99 2.33 0.75 -0.05
CA ALA A 99 2.84 1.33 -1.29
C ALA A 99 2.38 0.51 -2.52
N GLY A 100 1.32 0.96 -3.15
CA GLY A 100 0.54 0.23 -4.15
C GLY A 100 -0.68 -0.43 -3.49
N CYS A 101 -1.38 0.33 -2.63
CA CYS A 101 -2.42 -0.18 -1.74
C CYS A 101 -3.67 -0.71 -2.44
N GLY A 102 -3.82 -0.46 -3.75
CA GLY A 102 -5.04 -0.79 -4.46
C GLY A 102 -6.26 -0.14 -3.81
N GLU A 103 -7.31 -0.92 -3.57
CA GLU A 103 -8.52 -0.47 -2.88
C GLU A 103 -8.42 -0.53 -1.34
N GLY A 104 -7.19 -0.72 -0.80
CA GLY A 104 -6.88 -0.61 0.62
C GLY A 104 -7.14 -1.87 1.47
N TYR A 105 -7.30 -3.04 0.86
CA TYR A 105 -7.62 -4.29 1.55
C TYR A 105 -6.63 -4.61 2.67
N TYR A 106 -5.33 -4.69 2.37
CA TYR A 106 -4.33 -5.09 3.35
C TYR A 106 -4.18 -4.10 4.49
N LEU A 107 -4.24 -2.81 4.20
CA LEU A 107 -4.14 -1.78 5.23
C LEU A 107 -5.35 -1.81 6.19
N ARG A 108 -6.57 -2.06 5.66
CA ARG A 108 -7.77 -2.25 6.51
C ARG A 108 -7.69 -3.51 7.35
N GLN A 109 -7.21 -4.64 6.78
CA GLN A 109 -6.98 -5.87 7.53
C GLN A 109 -5.96 -5.67 8.65
N LEU A 110 -4.87 -4.97 8.37
CA LEU A 110 -3.88 -4.60 9.37
C LEU A 110 -4.50 -3.78 10.50
N ALA A 111 -5.26 -2.74 10.17
CA ALA A 111 -5.91 -1.87 11.15
C ALA A 111 -6.89 -2.62 12.06
N GLN A 112 -7.56 -3.67 11.55
CA GLN A 112 -8.50 -4.48 12.31
C GLN A 112 -7.82 -5.53 13.19
N GLN A 113 -6.68 -6.07 12.77
CA GLN A 113 -6.02 -7.19 13.46
C GLN A 113 -5.04 -6.74 14.54
N LEU A 114 -4.54 -5.51 14.48
CA LEU A 114 -3.63 -4.99 15.51
C LEU A 114 -4.39 -4.58 16.79
N PRO A 115 -3.79 -4.79 17.98
CA PRO A 115 -4.40 -4.43 19.26
C PRO A 115 -4.79 -2.95 19.31
N ASP A 116 -5.90 -2.63 19.98
CA ASP A 116 -6.39 -1.26 20.15
C ASP A 116 -5.44 -0.37 20.98
N ALA A 117 -4.62 -0.99 21.82
CA ALA A 117 -3.63 -0.29 22.64
C ALA A 117 -2.50 0.31 21.79
N GLN A 118 -2.22 -0.24 20.59
CA GLN A 118 -1.18 0.25 19.70
C GLN A 118 -1.66 1.48 18.94
N ALA A 119 -0.97 2.59 19.07
CA ALA A 119 -1.21 3.76 18.25
C ALA A 119 -0.64 3.55 16.83
N LEU A 120 -1.52 3.58 15.82
CA LEU A 120 -1.15 3.42 14.42
C LEU A 120 -1.39 4.71 13.63
N SER A 121 -0.40 5.08 12.82
CA SER A 121 -0.50 6.15 11.83
C SER A 121 -0.40 5.54 10.43
N LEU A 122 -1.51 5.51 9.69
CA LEU A 122 -1.68 4.71 8.49
C LEU A 122 -1.78 5.56 7.23
N MET A 123 -1.13 5.08 6.16
CA MET A 123 -1.21 5.67 4.82
C MET A 123 -1.32 4.57 3.76
N GLY A 124 -2.26 4.73 2.83
CA GLY A 124 -2.32 3.97 1.58
C GLY A 124 -2.03 4.86 0.39
N LEU A 125 -1.12 4.42 -0.48
CA LEU A 125 -0.77 5.14 -1.70
C LEU A 125 -0.92 4.21 -2.90
N ASP A 126 -1.56 4.72 -3.95
CA ASP A 126 -1.62 4.05 -5.25
C ASP A 126 -1.58 5.08 -6.39
N ILE A 127 -1.07 4.67 -7.54
CA ILE A 127 -1.04 5.52 -8.74
C ILE A 127 -2.43 5.61 -9.38
N SER A 128 -3.28 4.59 -9.18
CA SER A 128 -4.65 4.58 -9.68
C SER A 128 -5.57 5.44 -8.81
N LYS A 129 -6.08 6.51 -9.37
CA LYS A 129 -7.11 7.33 -8.74
C LYS A 129 -8.36 6.51 -8.38
N TRP A 130 -8.71 5.51 -9.20
CA TRP A 130 -9.88 4.65 -8.97
C TRP A 130 -9.70 3.76 -7.75
N ALA A 131 -8.50 3.22 -7.58
CA ALA A 131 -8.13 2.43 -6.43
C ALA A 131 -8.21 3.24 -5.14
N VAL A 132 -7.52 4.38 -5.08
CA VAL A 132 -7.51 5.28 -3.93
C VAL A 132 -8.91 5.81 -3.60
N GLN A 133 -9.71 6.16 -4.62
CA GLN A 133 -11.08 6.58 -4.41
C GLN A 133 -11.96 5.46 -3.83
N SER A 134 -11.75 4.21 -4.26
CA SER A 134 -12.44 3.04 -3.70
C SER A 134 -12.04 2.82 -2.26
N ALA A 135 -10.75 2.90 -1.93
CA ALA A 135 -10.24 2.80 -0.57
C ALA A 135 -10.85 3.85 0.36
N ALA A 136 -10.80 5.11 -0.03
CA ALA A 136 -11.34 6.22 0.75
C ALA A 136 -12.86 6.14 0.99
N LYS A 137 -13.63 5.58 0.05
CA LYS A 137 -15.08 5.39 0.21
C LYS A 137 -15.47 4.33 1.23
N GLN A 138 -14.56 3.43 1.58
CA GLN A 138 -14.78 2.36 2.54
C GLN A 138 -14.47 2.77 3.99
N GLU A 139 -14.03 4.00 4.21
CA GLU A 139 -13.81 4.57 5.53
C GLU A 139 -14.90 5.56 5.94
N ASP A 140 -15.07 5.72 7.25
CA ASP A 140 -15.88 6.80 7.82
C ASP A 140 -15.15 8.13 7.61
N LYS A 141 -15.77 9.03 6.86
CA LYS A 141 -15.22 10.36 6.56
C LYS A 141 -15.08 11.25 7.80
N HIS A 142 -15.87 11.00 8.83
CA HIS A 142 -15.88 11.79 10.07
C HIS A 142 -14.84 11.28 11.09
N ALA A 143 -14.40 10.03 10.92
CA ALA A 143 -13.39 9.40 11.76
C ALA A 143 -12.40 8.57 10.89
N PRO A 144 -11.66 9.20 9.96
CA PRO A 144 -10.74 8.48 9.09
C PRO A 144 -9.59 7.89 9.91
N ILE A 145 -9.25 6.64 9.65
CA ILE A 145 -8.13 5.95 10.30
C ILE A 145 -6.88 5.90 9.42
N SER A 146 -7.03 6.14 8.11
CA SER A 146 -5.94 6.10 7.15
C SER A 146 -5.87 7.36 6.30
N ARG A 147 -4.68 7.70 5.81
CA ARG A 147 -4.47 8.71 4.79
C ARG A 147 -4.42 8.03 3.42
N TRP A 148 -5.35 8.39 2.53
CA TRP A 148 -5.42 7.86 1.17
C TRP A 148 -4.84 8.86 0.18
N VAL A 149 -3.84 8.43 -0.61
CA VAL A 149 -3.07 9.32 -1.49
C VAL A 149 -2.94 8.72 -2.88
N VAL A 150 -3.30 9.50 -3.90
CA VAL A 150 -2.92 9.21 -5.28
C VAL A 150 -1.49 9.71 -5.48
N GLY A 151 -0.56 8.80 -5.77
CA GLY A 151 0.86 9.11 -5.87
C GLY A 151 1.65 8.01 -6.56
N SER A 152 2.95 8.17 -6.67
CA SER A 152 3.84 7.20 -7.32
C SER A 152 4.90 6.69 -6.35
N ASN A 153 5.18 5.38 -6.38
CA ASN A 153 6.31 4.79 -5.67
C ASN A 153 7.66 5.31 -6.17
N ALA A 154 7.70 5.85 -7.40
CA ALA A 154 8.93 6.43 -7.96
C ALA A 154 9.34 7.75 -7.30
N GLN A 155 8.42 8.43 -6.66
CA GLN A 155 8.64 9.63 -5.84
C GLN A 155 7.54 9.68 -4.78
N LEU A 156 7.80 9.09 -3.64
CA LEU A 156 6.82 9.05 -2.54
C LEU A 156 6.62 10.45 -1.95
N PRO A 157 5.38 10.94 -1.87
CA PRO A 157 5.06 12.23 -1.25
C PRO A 157 5.06 12.11 0.29
N VAL A 158 6.16 11.64 0.84
CA VAL A 158 6.38 11.33 2.25
C VAL A 158 7.73 11.89 2.66
N GLN A 159 7.79 12.53 3.82
CA GLN A 159 9.03 13.06 4.38
C GLN A 159 10.01 11.91 4.70
N SER A 160 11.30 12.18 4.57
CA SER A 160 12.35 11.19 4.84
C SER A 160 12.36 10.74 6.30
N ALA A 161 12.65 9.46 6.53
CA ALA A 161 12.82 8.87 7.85
C ALA A 161 11.62 9.08 8.81
N THR A 162 10.38 8.93 8.28
CA THR A 162 9.15 9.13 9.07
C THR A 162 8.31 7.87 9.24
N LEU A 163 8.61 6.81 8.50
CA LEU A 163 7.86 5.57 8.54
C LEU A 163 8.58 4.47 9.30
N ASP A 164 7.86 3.70 10.12
CA ASP A 164 8.36 2.50 10.78
C ASP A 164 8.27 1.28 9.85
N SER A 165 7.27 1.26 8.95
CA SER A 165 7.18 0.20 7.93
C SER A 165 6.63 0.70 6.60
N VAL A 166 7.07 0.01 5.54
CA VAL A 166 6.50 0.07 4.20
C VAL A 166 6.05 -1.33 3.80
N LEU A 167 4.81 -1.46 3.36
CA LEU A 167 4.25 -2.66 2.76
C LEU A 167 4.29 -2.51 1.25
N CYS A 168 4.66 -3.58 0.53
CA CYS A 168 4.58 -3.66 -0.93
C CYS A 168 3.97 -5.01 -1.31
N MET A 169 2.64 -5.00 -1.50
CA MET A 169 1.84 -6.20 -1.69
C MET A 169 1.60 -6.46 -3.18
N PHE A 170 2.31 -7.43 -3.77
CA PHE A 170 2.23 -7.74 -5.20
C PHE A 170 2.49 -6.54 -6.13
N GLY A 171 3.18 -5.52 -5.60
CA GLY A 171 3.42 -4.25 -6.26
C GLY A 171 4.81 -4.15 -6.89
N PHE A 172 5.12 -2.96 -7.41
CA PHE A 172 6.42 -2.63 -7.98
C PHE A 172 7.25 -1.84 -6.95
N PRO A 173 8.25 -2.47 -6.30
CA PRO A 173 9.06 -1.79 -5.30
C PRO A 173 10.01 -0.78 -5.96
N VAL A 174 10.18 0.36 -5.30
CA VAL A 174 11.21 1.36 -5.59
C VAL A 174 12.07 1.50 -4.32
N HIS A 175 13.05 0.62 -4.19
CA HIS A 175 13.78 0.41 -2.94
C HIS A 175 14.49 1.68 -2.44
N GLY A 176 15.03 2.54 -3.34
CA GLY A 176 15.65 3.81 -2.94
C GLY A 176 14.66 4.76 -2.25
N GLU A 177 13.42 4.85 -2.76
CA GLU A 177 12.37 5.65 -2.13
C GLU A 177 11.89 5.01 -0.82
N PHE A 178 11.77 3.69 -0.78
CA PHE A 178 11.40 2.98 0.45
C PHE A 178 12.47 3.18 1.55
N ALA A 179 13.75 3.09 1.19
CA ALA A 179 14.85 3.37 2.14
C ALA A 179 14.83 4.83 2.61
N ARG A 180 14.54 5.79 1.73
CA ARG A 180 14.46 7.23 2.07
C ARG A 180 13.40 7.52 3.12
N VAL A 181 12.21 6.94 2.99
CA VAL A 181 11.07 7.24 3.86
C VAL A 181 11.07 6.45 5.17
N LEU A 182 11.74 5.30 5.20
CA LEU A 182 11.87 4.49 6.40
C LEU A 182 12.81 5.14 7.41
N LYS A 183 12.44 5.09 8.68
CA LYS A 183 13.33 5.40 9.80
C LYS A 183 14.51 4.42 9.81
N PRO A 184 15.66 4.80 10.38
CA PRO A 184 16.72 3.83 10.68
C PRO A 184 16.17 2.65 11.50
N GLY A 185 16.38 1.42 11.02
CA GLY A 185 15.82 0.21 11.64
C GLY A 185 14.36 -0.07 11.25
N GLY A 186 13.72 0.76 10.46
CA GLY A 186 12.38 0.50 9.90
C GLY A 186 12.39 -0.73 8.97
N GLN A 187 11.21 -1.30 8.70
CA GLN A 187 11.09 -2.53 7.93
C GLN A 187 10.36 -2.34 6.59
N LEU A 188 10.84 -3.04 5.57
CA LEU A 188 10.11 -3.28 4.33
C LEU A 188 9.52 -4.70 4.35
N LEU A 189 8.22 -4.81 4.22
CA LEU A 189 7.51 -6.07 4.04
C LEU A 189 7.04 -6.17 2.59
N GLN A 190 7.66 -7.09 1.84
CA GLN A 190 7.38 -7.30 0.43
C GLN A 190 6.73 -8.67 0.23
N VAL A 191 5.60 -8.71 -0.45
CA VAL A 191 4.92 -9.95 -0.81
C VAL A 191 4.88 -10.08 -2.32
N GLU A 192 5.37 -11.22 -2.80
CA GLU A 192 5.42 -11.56 -4.22
C GLU A 192 4.67 -12.87 -4.49
N ALA A 193 4.14 -12.98 -5.71
CA ALA A 193 3.57 -14.23 -6.19
C ALA A 193 4.67 -15.28 -6.38
N GLY A 194 4.55 -16.39 -5.68
CA GLY A 194 5.42 -17.54 -5.89
C GLY A 194 5.17 -18.23 -7.26
N PRO A 195 6.03 -19.16 -7.66
CA PRO A 195 5.93 -19.82 -8.96
C PRO A 195 4.61 -20.59 -9.16
N GLU A 196 4.05 -21.13 -8.09
CA GLU A 196 2.80 -21.87 -8.11
C GLU A 196 1.54 -21.01 -7.84
N HIS A 197 1.71 -19.71 -7.67
CA HIS A 197 0.58 -18.81 -7.39
C HIS A 197 -0.42 -18.81 -8.55
N LEU A 198 -1.66 -19.24 -8.28
CA LEU A 198 -2.76 -19.37 -9.25
C LEU A 198 -2.32 -20.12 -10.53
N ARG A 199 -1.51 -21.16 -10.39
CA ARG A 199 -0.90 -21.86 -11.53
C ARG A 199 -1.94 -22.45 -12.45
N GLU A 200 -2.93 -23.17 -11.90
CA GLU A 200 -4.00 -23.83 -12.66
C GLU A 200 -4.81 -22.79 -13.46
N LEU A 201 -5.12 -21.65 -12.86
CA LEU A 201 -5.81 -20.56 -13.56
C LEU A 201 -4.94 -19.98 -14.68
N ARG A 202 -3.64 -19.79 -14.44
CA ARG A 202 -2.71 -19.27 -15.46
C ARG A 202 -2.55 -20.26 -16.63
N GLU A 203 -2.56 -21.56 -16.37
CA GLU A 203 -2.50 -22.60 -17.42
C GLU A 203 -3.73 -22.60 -18.32
N ILE A 204 -4.89 -22.18 -17.80
CA ILE A 204 -6.12 -21.98 -18.59
C ILE A 204 -6.04 -20.71 -19.45
N ILE A 205 -5.51 -19.62 -18.88
CA ILE A 205 -5.54 -18.30 -19.52
C ILE A 205 -4.40 -18.12 -20.54
N TYR A 206 -3.21 -18.67 -20.24
CA TYR A 206 -2.01 -18.45 -21.04
C TYR A 206 -1.60 -19.72 -21.81
N PRO A 207 -1.38 -19.63 -23.14
CA PRO A 207 -0.93 -20.77 -23.95
C PRO A 207 0.40 -21.38 -23.49
N THR A 208 1.25 -20.55 -22.86
CA THR A 208 2.57 -20.96 -22.34
C THR A 208 2.88 -20.18 -21.08
N LEU A 209 3.21 -20.87 -20.01
CA LEU A 209 3.69 -20.22 -18.79
C LEU A 209 5.17 -19.87 -18.91
N LYS A 210 5.53 -18.69 -18.43
CA LYS A 210 6.94 -18.30 -18.28
C LYS A 210 7.59 -19.22 -17.23
N PRO A 211 8.85 -19.66 -17.45
CA PRO A 211 9.56 -20.46 -16.45
C PRO A 211 9.67 -19.70 -15.13
N ALA A 212 9.58 -20.43 -14.02
CA ALA A 212 9.79 -19.87 -12.71
C ALA A 212 11.18 -19.22 -12.61
N ARG A 213 11.26 -18.03 -12.06
CA ARG A 213 12.55 -17.41 -11.75
C ARG A 213 13.06 -18.00 -10.43
N GLU A 214 14.05 -18.86 -10.52
CA GLU A 214 14.79 -19.40 -9.36
C GLU A 214 15.88 -18.41 -8.90
N LYS A 215 15.55 -17.17 -8.67
CA LYS A 215 16.54 -16.22 -8.15
C LYS A 215 16.25 -15.97 -6.67
N ALA A 216 17.25 -16.27 -5.82
CA ALA A 216 17.23 -15.74 -4.47
C ALA A 216 17.06 -14.22 -4.54
N PRO A 217 16.19 -13.61 -3.73
CA PRO A 217 15.99 -12.18 -3.77
C PRO A 217 17.32 -11.48 -3.47
N ASP A 218 17.82 -10.68 -4.44
CA ASP A 218 18.94 -9.78 -4.17
C ASP A 218 18.48 -8.80 -3.08
N VAL A 219 19.30 -8.64 -2.04
CA VAL A 219 19.01 -7.66 -0.98
C VAL A 219 19.32 -6.29 -1.54
N PRO A 220 18.33 -5.39 -1.65
CA PRO A 220 18.55 -4.06 -2.20
C PRO A 220 19.52 -3.25 -1.33
N GLU A 221 20.21 -2.30 -1.96
CA GLU A 221 21.08 -1.36 -1.26
C GLU A 221 20.31 -0.62 -0.15
N GLY A 222 20.92 -0.49 1.03
CA GLY A 222 20.30 0.13 2.21
C GLY A 222 19.42 -0.79 3.04
N PHE A 223 19.24 -2.05 2.62
CA PHE A 223 18.45 -3.04 3.37
C PHE A 223 19.32 -4.22 3.84
N ALA A 224 18.85 -4.89 4.89
CA ALA A 224 19.38 -6.19 5.32
C ALA A 224 18.22 -7.20 5.34
N HIS A 225 18.43 -8.38 4.73
CA HIS A 225 17.45 -9.45 4.78
C HIS A 225 17.28 -9.96 6.22
N ARG A 226 16.06 -10.05 6.71
CA ARG A 226 15.74 -10.51 8.06
C ARG A 226 15.09 -11.89 8.06
N ALA A 227 14.07 -12.09 7.26
CA ALA A 227 13.32 -13.33 7.18
C ALA A 227 12.60 -13.46 5.84
N SER A 228 12.33 -14.70 5.44
CA SER A 228 11.40 -15.03 4.35
C SER A 228 10.46 -16.12 4.83
N GLU A 229 9.20 -15.97 4.49
CA GLU A 229 8.15 -16.94 4.79
C GLU A 229 7.41 -17.28 3.50
N GLN A 230 7.08 -18.56 3.31
CA GLN A 230 6.28 -19.00 2.19
C GLN A 230 4.90 -19.42 2.68
N ILE A 231 3.87 -18.77 2.14
CA ILE A 231 2.48 -19.08 2.45
C ILE A 231 1.91 -19.92 1.30
N ARG A 232 1.47 -21.13 1.59
CA ARG A 232 0.85 -22.05 0.62
C ARG A 232 -0.50 -22.51 1.11
N TYR A 233 -1.51 -22.38 0.27
CA TYR A 233 -2.85 -22.88 0.51
C TYR A 233 -3.60 -23.01 -0.82
N ALA A 234 -4.65 -23.79 -0.84
CA ALA A 234 -5.54 -23.94 -2.00
C ALA A 234 -6.76 -23.03 -1.84
N ILE A 235 -7.23 -22.48 -2.94
CA ILE A 235 -8.50 -21.77 -3.05
C ILE A 235 -9.34 -22.46 -4.13
N SER A 236 -10.67 -22.42 -4.00
CA SER A 236 -11.58 -22.89 -5.03
C SER A 236 -12.22 -21.70 -5.73
N LEU A 237 -12.00 -21.58 -7.04
CA LEU A 237 -12.61 -20.53 -7.85
C LEU A 237 -13.77 -21.15 -8.66
N GLU A 238 -14.96 -20.59 -8.53
CA GLU A 238 -16.15 -21.03 -9.25
C GLU A 238 -16.58 -19.98 -10.30
N GLY A 239 -16.74 -20.46 -11.55
CA GLY A 239 -17.42 -19.77 -12.65
C GLY A 239 -17.18 -18.25 -12.79
N ALA A 240 -18.00 -17.44 -12.16
CA ALA A 240 -17.95 -15.99 -12.26
C ALA A 240 -16.76 -15.32 -11.55
N ASP A 241 -16.02 -16.05 -10.73
CA ASP A 241 -14.85 -15.51 -9.99
C ASP A 241 -13.58 -15.53 -10.84
N VAL A 242 -13.65 -16.16 -12.00
CA VAL A 242 -12.51 -16.40 -12.91
C VAL A 242 -12.43 -15.35 -14.03
N ILE A 243 -13.43 -14.47 -14.20
CA ILE A 243 -13.50 -13.51 -15.30
C ILE A 243 -13.33 -12.06 -14.80
#